data_c5c56a9ac989dd3c2952a83ce12e34bf
#
_entry.id   c5c56a9ac989dd3c2952a83ce12e34bf
#
_cell.length_a   1.000
_cell.length_b   1.000
_cell.length_c   1.000
_cell.angle_alpha   90.00
_cell.angle_beta   90.00
_cell.angle_gamma   90.00
#
_symmetry.space_group_name_H-M   'P 1'
#
loop_
_entity.id
_entity.type
_entity.pdbx_description
1 polymer ?
#
loop_
_entity_poly.entity_id
_entity_poly.type
_entity_poly.pdbx_seq_one_letter_code
_entity_poly.pdbx_strand_id
1 'polypeptide(L)'
;MRGPLFAVVLAVSFLPAPRLAYAQAPDPARQEIARLVERFQKAIIAKDTAGFMQLFLREDITWNVVYTDDSVKRYNASLKDPTIPRATKIQGGSPRRFIESIARSGQARSETISNVRIDTDGEVAQVWFDFAFMVGDYKSAWGKESWQLVRTGDGWKIAAVVWSAEENPQGP
;
A
#
# COMPACT_ATOMS: atom_id res chain seq x y z
N MET A 1 -26.50 -78.16 -24.35
CA MET A 1 -27.29 -76.97 -24.00
C MET A 1 -26.40 -76.17 -22.98
N ARG A 2 -25.81 -75.08 -23.44
CA ARG A 2 -24.93 -74.19 -22.59
C ARG A 2 -25.76 -72.94 -22.34
N GLY A 3 -26.09 -72.66 -21.03
CA GLY A 3 -26.76 -71.47 -20.59
C GLY A 3 -25.77 -70.31 -20.40
N PRO A 4 -26.19 -69.07 -20.61
CA PRO A 4 -25.29 -67.89 -20.44
C PRO A 4 -25.12 -67.51 -18.97
N LEU A 5 -23.88 -67.27 -18.58
CA LEU A 5 -23.52 -66.63 -17.32
C LEU A 5 -23.77 -65.10 -17.46
N PHE A 6 -24.65 -64.57 -16.63
CA PHE A 6 -24.81 -63.11 -16.47
C PHE A 6 -23.78 -62.64 -15.45
N ALA A 7 -22.83 -61.82 -15.89
CA ALA A 7 -21.93 -61.08 -14.99
C ALA A 7 -22.62 -59.79 -14.50
N VAL A 8 -22.85 -59.70 -13.20
CA VAL A 8 -23.37 -58.46 -12.56
C VAL A 8 -22.17 -57.57 -12.26
N VAL A 9 -22.10 -56.44 -12.99
CA VAL A 9 -21.10 -55.41 -12.69
C VAL A 9 -21.70 -54.46 -11.62
N LEU A 10 -21.14 -54.53 -10.40
CA LEU A 10 -21.44 -53.57 -9.32
C LEU A 10 -20.70 -52.26 -9.61
N ALA A 11 -21.43 -51.22 -10.00
CA ALA A 11 -20.89 -49.86 -10.10
C ALA A 11 -20.81 -49.24 -8.68
N VAL A 12 -19.60 -49.11 -8.16
CA VAL A 12 -19.32 -48.42 -6.89
C VAL A 12 -19.28 -46.90 -7.20
N SER A 13 -20.35 -46.17 -6.85
CA SER A 13 -20.42 -44.74 -6.97
C SER A 13 -19.61 -44.10 -5.84
N PHE A 14 -18.44 -43.54 -6.16
CA PHE A 14 -17.67 -42.68 -5.22
C PHE A 14 -18.37 -41.32 -5.14
N LEU A 15 -19.07 -41.07 -4.05
CA LEU A 15 -19.54 -39.71 -3.70
C LEU A 15 -18.33 -38.92 -3.14
N PRO A 16 -18.02 -37.72 -3.69
CA PRO A 16 -16.96 -36.88 -3.10
C PRO A 16 -17.41 -36.44 -1.73
N ALA A 17 -16.59 -36.74 -0.72
CA ALA A 17 -16.80 -36.25 0.64
C ALA A 17 -16.78 -34.71 0.67
N PRO A 18 -17.69 -34.04 1.40
CA PRO A 18 -17.66 -32.60 1.55
C PRO A 18 -16.35 -32.18 2.22
N ARG A 19 -15.53 -31.42 1.50
CA ARG A 19 -14.36 -30.75 2.11
C ARG A 19 -14.90 -29.68 3.05
N LEU A 20 -14.79 -29.91 4.34
CA LEU A 20 -14.98 -28.86 5.34
C LEU A 20 -13.93 -27.79 5.06
N ALA A 21 -14.37 -26.63 4.53
CA ALA A 21 -13.54 -25.44 4.44
C ALA A 21 -13.34 -24.95 5.91
N TYR A 22 -12.23 -25.35 6.51
CA TYR A 22 -11.79 -24.72 7.75
C TYR A 22 -11.55 -23.23 7.40
N ALA A 23 -12.24 -22.32 8.09
CA ALA A 23 -11.91 -20.91 8.05
C ALA A 23 -10.44 -20.79 8.47
N GLN A 24 -9.59 -20.44 7.52
CA GLN A 24 -8.15 -20.32 7.75
C GLN A 24 -7.96 -19.24 8.81
N ALA A 25 -7.28 -19.58 9.92
CA ALA A 25 -6.95 -18.60 10.94
C ALA A 25 -6.27 -17.38 10.28
N PRO A 26 -6.54 -16.16 10.76
CA PRO A 26 -5.92 -14.97 10.17
C PRO A 26 -4.41 -15.13 10.13
N ASP A 27 -3.82 -14.97 8.95
CA ASP A 27 -2.37 -15.09 8.74
C ASP A 27 -1.63 -14.08 9.65
N PRO A 28 -0.77 -14.53 10.59
CA PRO A 28 -0.06 -13.65 11.50
C PRO A 28 0.77 -12.58 10.79
N ALA A 29 1.40 -12.92 9.65
CA ALA A 29 2.18 -11.97 8.86
C ALA A 29 1.30 -10.84 8.32
N ARG A 30 0.11 -11.16 7.80
CA ARG A 30 -0.87 -10.14 7.34
C ARG A 30 -1.31 -9.22 8.48
N GLN A 31 -1.50 -9.76 9.69
CA GLN A 31 -1.88 -8.95 10.85
C GLN A 31 -0.75 -8.01 11.28
N GLU A 32 0.50 -8.48 11.29
CA GLU A 32 1.67 -7.66 11.60
C GLU A 32 1.84 -6.53 10.59
N ILE A 33 1.67 -6.83 9.29
CA ILE A 33 1.73 -5.83 8.21
C ILE A 33 0.58 -4.82 8.34
N ALA A 34 -0.64 -5.26 8.67
CA ALA A 34 -1.76 -4.35 8.90
C ALA A 34 -1.46 -3.36 10.06
N ARG A 35 -0.87 -3.85 11.17
CA ARG A 35 -0.42 -2.97 12.27
C ARG A 35 0.69 -2.00 11.83
N LEU A 36 1.55 -2.39 10.88
CA LEU A 36 2.56 -1.48 10.31
C LEU A 36 1.90 -0.35 9.52
N VAL A 37 0.86 -0.64 8.73
CA VAL A 37 0.05 0.38 8.02
C VAL A 37 -0.58 1.36 9.02
N GLU A 38 -1.17 0.86 10.10
CA GLU A 38 -1.72 1.74 11.16
C GLU A 38 -0.65 2.62 11.82
N ARG A 39 0.53 2.07 12.08
CA ARG A 39 1.66 2.82 12.67
C ARG A 39 2.13 3.93 11.75
N PHE A 40 2.16 3.69 10.44
CA PHE A 40 2.49 4.69 9.42
C PHE A 40 1.53 5.89 9.51
N GLN A 41 0.21 5.65 9.50
CA GLN A 41 -0.79 6.71 9.63
C GLN A 41 -0.65 7.48 10.97
N LYS A 42 -0.49 6.76 12.08
CA LYS A 42 -0.33 7.36 13.41
C LYS A 42 0.91 8.24 13.50
N ALA A 43 2.04 7.82 12.92
CA ALA A 43 3.27 8.59 12.91
C ALA A 43 3.14 9.90 12.12
N ILE A 44 2.41 9.91 10.99
CA ILE A 44 2.09 11.12 10.23
C ILE A 44 1.27 12.09 11.09
N ILE A 45 0.18 11.62 11.69
CA ILE A 45 -0.71 12.44 12.52
C ILE A 45 0.02 13.02 13.72
N ALA A 46 0.83 12.19 14.40
CA ALA A 46 1.61 12.58 15.58
C ALA A 46 2.86 13.41 15.23
N LYS A 47 3.21 13.54 13.94
CA LYS A 47 4.48 14.14 13.48
C LYS A 47 5.71 13.47 14.09
N ASP A 48 5.59 12.17 14.37
CA ASP A 48 6.63 11.35 15.00
C ASP A 48 7.67 10.92 13.97
N THR A 49 8.67 11.75 13.77
CA THR A 49 9.77 11.50 12.83
C THR A 49 10.53 10.21 13.17
N ALA A 50 10.80 9.96 14.45
CA ALA A 50 11.58 8.80 14.88
C ALA A 50 10.78 7.50 14.66
N GLY A 51 9.55 7.44 15.15
CA GLY A 51 8.66 6.29 14.97
C GLY A 51 8.35 6.01 13.50
N PHE A 52 8.20 7.06 12.67
CA PHE A 52 8.00 6.92 11.23
C PHE A 52 9.22 6.24 10.57
N MET A 53 10.44 6.72 10.87
CA MET A 53 11.66 6.17 10.27
C MET A 53 11.95 4.73 10.67
N GLN A 54 11.49 4.27 11.83
CA GLN A 54 11.60 2.88 12.25
C GLN A 54 10.77 1.88 11.41
N LEU A 55 9.82 2.37 10.61
CA LEU A 55 9.02 1.53 9.73
C LEU A 55 9.78 1.05 8.49
N PHE A 56 10.87 1.73 8.14
CA PHE A 56 11.62 1.49 6.91
C PHE A 56 12.86 0.63 7.15
N LEU A 57 13.23 -0.14 6.13
CA LEU A 57 14.44 -0.98 6.15
C LEU A 57 15.70 -0.11 6.29
N ARG A 58 15.72 1.04 5.59
CA ARG A 58 16.80 2.04 5.55
C ARG A 58 16.24 3.36 5.02
N GLU A 59 17.04 4.43 5.06
CA GLU A 59 16.59 5.77 4.63
C GLU A 59 16.57 5.95 3.11
N ASP A 60 17.43 5.23 2.40
CA ASP A 60 17.68 5.35 0.95
C ASP A 60 16.89 4.34 0.12
N ILE A 61 15.65 4.05 0.53
CA ILE A 61 14.76 3.18 -0.25
C ILE A 61 14.23 3.90 -1.50
N THR A 62 13.66 3.14 -2.44
CA THR A 62 12.83 3.69 -3.51
C THR A 62 11.65 4.43 -2.89
N TRP A 63 11.51 5.73 -3.22
CA TRP A 63 10.43 6.60 -2.72
C TRP A 63 10.01 7.53 -3.85
N ASN A 64 9.06 7.10 -4.69
CA ASN A 64 8.70 7.80 -5.92
C ASN A 64 7.21 8.06 -6.02
N VAL A 65 6.85 9.31 -6.34
CA VAL A 65 5.52 9.68 -6.80
C VAL A 65 5.45 9.67 -8.32
N VAL A 66 4.32 9.19 -8.84
CA VAL A 66 3.95 9.28 -10.26
C VAL A 66 2.69 10.14 -10.34
N TYR A 67 2.84 11.42 -10.67
CA TYR A 67 1.71 12.33 -10.83
C TYR A 67 0.86 11.98 -12.05
N THR A 68 -0.43 12.24 -11.98
CA THR A 68 -1.28 12.18 -13.17
C THR A 68 -0.87 13.24 -14.19
N ASP A 69 -1.14 13.00 -15.46
CA ASP A 69 -0.81 13.95 -16.53
C ASP A 69 -1.55 15.29 -16.32
N ASP A 70 -2.77 15.24 -15.80
CA ASP A 70 -3.56 16.42 -15.49
C ASP A 70 -2.96 17.26 -14.34
N SER A 71 -2.46 16.61 -13.28
CA SER A 71 -1.76 17.29 -12.17
C SER A 71 -0.50 18.00 -12.67
N VAL A 72 0.32 17.31 -13.46
CA VAL A 72 1.54 17.90 -14.07
C VAL A 72 1.19 19.09 -14.97
N LYS A 73 0.17 18.94 -15.83
CA LYS A 73 -0.30 20.00 -16.73
C LYS A 73 -0.78 21.22 -15.96
N ARG A 74 -1.63 21.04 -14.93
CA ARG A 74 -2.14 22.13 -14.10
C ARG A 74 -1.03 22.87 -13.38
N TYR A 75 -0.13 22.13 -12.72
CA TYR A 75 1.01 22.72 -12.04
C TYR A 75 1.86 23.56 -13.00
N ASN A 76 2.26 22.99 -14.15
CA ASN A 76 3.09 23.67 -15.12
C ASN A 76 2.41 24.89 -15.75
N ALA A 77 1.07 24.88 -15.88
CA ALA A 77 0.29 26.03 -16.35
C ALA A 77 0.16 27.13 -15.29
N SER A 78 0.26 26.80 -14.01
CA SER A 78 0.19 27.78 -12.90
C SER A 78 1.49 28.55 -12.67
N LEU A 79 2.61 28.08 -13.23
CA LEU A 79 3.93 28.71 -13.08
C LEU A 79 3.95 30.06 -13.83
N LYS A 80 4.11 31.15 -13.06
CA LYS A 80 4.26 32.51 -13.60
C LYS A 80 5.72 32.88 -13.87
N ASP A 81 6.63 32.29 -13.12
CA ASP A 81 8.06 32.53 -13.21
C ASP A 81 8.70 31.44 -14.10
N PRO A 82 9.31 31.80 -15.26
CA PRO A 82 9.92 30.87 -16.18
C PRO A 82 11.21 30.23 -15.64
N THR A 83 11.78 30.77 -14.55
CA THR A 83 12.99 30.20 -13.91
C THR A 83 12.65 29.03 -12.98
N ILE A 84 11.39 28.85 -12.60
CA ILE A 84 10.96 27.71 -11.78
C ILE A 84 10.95 26.45 -12.67
N PRO A 85 11.66 25.38 -12.29
CA PRO A 85 11.67 24.15 -13.05
C PRO A 85 10.26 23.58 -13.22
N ARG A 86 9.93 23.14 -14.40
CA ARG A 86 8.66 22.44 -14.67
C ARG A 86 8.62 21.11 -13.94
N ALA A 87 7.45 20.78 -13.41
CA ALA A 87 7.23 19.46 -12.81
C ALA A 87 7.34 18.37 -13.87
N THR A 88 7.98 17.28 -13.50
CA THR A 88 8.01 16.02 -14.25
C THR A 88 6.97 15.05 -13.69
N LYS A 89 6.58 14.06 -14.51
CA LYS A 89 5.60 13.06 -14.12
C LYS A 89 6.06 12.20 -12.93
N ILE A 90 7.36 11.92 -12.86
CA ILE A 90 7.94 11.11 -11.79
C ILE A 90 8.87 11.98 -10.98
N GLN A 91 8.68 11.96 -9.65
CA GLN A 91 9.54 12.67 -8.73
C GLN A 91 9.98 11.72 -7.61
N GLY A 92 11.29 11.72 -7.35
CA GLY A 92 11.89 10.99 -6.26
C GLY A 92 11.96 11.81 -4.97
N GLY A 93 11.96 11.11 -3.86
CA GLY A 93 12.11 11.71 -2.54
C GLY A 93 12.78 10.77 -1.55
N SER A 94 12.46 10.92 -0.28
CA SER A 94 12.80 9.97 0.77
C SER A 94 11.80 10.01 1.91
N PRO A 95 11.64 8.90 2.65
CA PRO A 95 10.79 8.86 3.85
C PRO A 95 11.15 9.95 4.86
N ARG A 96 12.45 10.22 5.04
CA ARG A 96 12.94 11.24 5.97
C ARG A 96 12.47 12.64 5.57
N ARG A 97 12.69 13.03 4.31
CA ARG A 97 12.24 14.36 3.83
C ARG A 97 10.73 14.52 3.96
N PHE A 98 9.98 13.47 3.68
CA PHE A 98 8.53 13.46 3.80
C PHE A 98 8.10 13.76 5.25
N ILE A 99 8.52 12.95 6.22
CA ILE A 99 8.07 13.13 7.61
C ILE A 99 8.61 14.42 8.24
N GLU A 100 9.83 14.85 7.92
CA GLU A 100 10.36 16.12 8.37
C GLU A 100 9.60 17.32 7.82
N SER A 101 9.10 17.26 6.57
CA SER A 101 8.25 18.30 6.00
C SER A 101 6.92 18.41 6.77
N ILE A 102 6.36 17.27 7.17
CA ILE A 102 5.16 17.18 7.99
C ILE A 102 5.42 17.74 9.39
N ALA A 103 6.53 17.37 10.01
CA ALA A 103 6.91 17.82 11.35
C ALA A 103 7.11 19.35 11.42
N ARG A 104 7.69 19.94 10.37
CA ARG A 104 7.86 21.40 10.26
C ARG A 104 6.57 22.15 9.91
N SER A 105 5.56 21.48 9.40
CA SER A 105 4.29 22.11 9.04
C SER A 105 3.53 22.58 10.28
N GLY A 106 3.03 23.82 10.27
CA GLY A 106 2.11 24.34 11.28
C GLY A 106 0.71 23.75 11.22
N GLN A 107 0.37 23.08 10.11
CA GLN A 107 -0.96 22.51 9.87
C GLN A 107 -1.00 21.02 10.26
N ALA A 108 -2.20 20.55 10.63
CA ALA A 108 -2.45 19.11 10.78
C ALA A 108 -2.27 18.41 9.44
N ARG A 109 -1.63 17.25 9.46
CA ARG A 109 -1.44 16.39 8.29
C ARG A 109 -1.91 14.99 8.64
N SER A 110 -2.57 14.35 7.71
CA SER A 110 -2.95 12.95 7.85
C SER A 110 -3.02 12.27 6.50
N GLU A 111 -2.93 10.95 6.52
CA GLU A 111 -3.17 10.13 5.36
C GLU A 111 -4.28 9.13 5.67
N THR A 112 -5.37 9.20 4.93
CA THR A 112 -6.44 8.21 5.00
C THR A 112 -6.10 7.06 4.07
N ILE A 113 -6.09 5.84 4.61
CA ILE A 113 -5.79 4.61 3.88
C ILE A 113 -7.04 3.74 3.85
N SER A 114 -7.36 3.19 2.68
CA SER A 114 -8.50 2.30 2.47
C SER A 114 -8.22 1.23 1.42
N ASN A 115 -9.07 0.21 1.33
CA ASN A 115 -8.97 -0.88 0.36
C ASN A 115 -7.61 -1.59 0.38
N VAL A 116 -7.06 -1.80 1.57
CA VAL A 116 -5.75 -2.41 1.77
C VAL A 116 -5.76 -3.87 1.32
N ARG A 117 -4.82 -4.21 0.44
CA ARG A 117 -4.54 -5.58 0.00
C ARG A 117 -3.12 -5.92 0.40
N ILE A 118 -2.95 -7.06 1.06
CA ILE A 118 -1.65 -7.56 1.50
C ILE A 118 -1.46 -8.93 0.86
N ASP A 119 -0.37 -9.11 0.14
CA ASP A 119 0.08 -10.39 -0.37
C ASP A 119 1.46 -10.70 0.19
N THR A 120 1.65 -11.93 0.73
CA THR A 120 2.88 -12.31 1.42
C THR A 120 3.06 -13.81 1.45
N ASP A 121 4.32 -14.25 1.41
CA ASP A 121 4.76 -15.63 1.66
C ASP A 121 5.34 -15.82 3.08
N GLY A 122 5.33 -14.76 3.91
CA GLY A 122 5.88 -14.74 5.26
C GLY A 122 7.28 -14.12 5.37
N GLU A 123 8.01 -13.94 4.26
CA GLU A 123 9.35 -13.34 4.22
C GLU A 123 9.38 -12.02 3.46
N VAL A 124 8.63 -11.93 2.37
CA VAL A 124 8.40 -10.69 1.63
C VAL A 124 6.90 -10.41 1.52
N ALA A 125 6.54 -9.15 1.32
CA ALA A 125 5.15 -8.76 1.12
C ALA A 125 5.01 -7.59 0.16
N GLN A 126 3.85 -7.57 -0.52
CA GLN A 126 3.35 -6.43 -1.26
C GLN A 126 2.09 -5.91 -0.58
N VAL A 127 2.04 -4.59 -0.38
CA VAL A 127 0.84 -3.90 0.10
C VAL A 127 0.40 -2.91 -0.96
N TRP A 128 -0.90 -2.92 -1.27
CA TRP A 128 -1.53 -2.01 -2.22
C TRP A 128 -2.78 -1.43 -1.60
N PHE A 129 -2.95 -0.10 -1.66
CA PHE A 129 -4.11 0.58 -1.07
C PHE A 129 -4.46 1.89 -1.78
N ASP A 130 -5.63 2.41 -1.46
CA ASP A 130 -6.04 3.76 -1.80
C ASP A 130 -5.62 4.70 -0.69
N PHE A 131 -5.06 5.87 -1.05
CA PHE A 131 -4.77 6.91 -0.08
C PHE A 131 -5.46 8.23 -0.42
N ALA A 132 -5.67 9.05 0.61
CA ALA A 132 -5.96 10.46 0.49
C ALA A 132 -5.12 11.24 1.51
N PHE A 133 -4.33 12.19 1.03
CA PHE A 133 -3.49 13.03 1.88
C PHE A 133 -4.24 14.31 2.24
N MET A 134 -4.31 14.60 3.53
CA MET A 134 -5.10 15.68 4.11
C MET A 134 -4.22 16.78 4.69
N VAL A 135 -4.65 18.02 4.54
CA VAL A 135 -4.10 19.22 5.19
C VAL A 135 -5.23 19.88 5.97
N GLY A 136 -5.29 19.61 7.28
CA GLY A 136 -6.53 19.86 8.02
C GLY A 136 -7.69 19.08 7.41
N ASP A 137 -8.77 19.77 7.06
CA ASP A 137 -9.95 19.19 6.40
C ASP A 137 -9.84 19.16 4.87
N TYR A 138 -8.81 19.77 4.30
CA TYR A 138 -8.61 19.85 2.86
C TYR A 138 -7.92 18.58 2.34
N LYS A 139 -8.57 17.86 1.41
CA LYS A 139 -7.99 16.74 0.69
C LYS A 139 -7.05 17.25 -0.41
N SER A 140 -5.76 17.26 -0.15
CA SER A 140 -4.76 17.86 -1.06
C SER A 140 -4.38 16.96 -2.22
N ALA A 141 -4.31 15.65 -2.00
CA ALA A 141 -3.98 14.67 -3.04
C ALA A 141 -4.61 13.32 -2.74
N TRP A 142 -4.71 12.45 -3.77
CA TRP A 142 -5.17 11.08 -3.62
C TRP A 142 -4.61 10.20 -4.73
N GLY A 143 -4.64 8.90 -4.53
CA GLY A 143 -4.20 7.93 -5.52
C GLY A 143 -4.13 6.51 -4.98
N LYS A 144 -3.22 5.75 -5.57
CA LYS A 144 -2.90 4.38 -5.17
C LYS A 144 -1.45 4.34 -4.70
N GLU A 145 -1.20 3.55 -3.67
CA GLU A 145 0.15 3.37 -3.16
C GLU A 145 0.52 1.89 -3.10
N SER A 146 1.76 1.60 -3.42
CA SER A 146 2.35 0.26 -3.43
C SER A 146 3.59 0.24 -2.57
N TRP A 147 3.63 -0.68 -1.59
CA TRP A 147 4.81 -0.95 -0.78
C TRP A 147 5.37 -2.33 -1.06
N GLN A 148 6.69 -2.44 -1.02
CA GLN A 148 7.38 -3.71 -0.89
C GLN A 148 7.92 -3.80 0.53
N LEU A 149 7.66 -4.91 1.20
CA LEU A 149 8.11 -5.16 2.56
C LEU A 149 9.01 -6.39 2.61
N VAL A 150 9.89 -6.38 3.60
CA VAL A 150 10.74 -7.53 3.94
C VAL A 150 10.63 -7.82 5.43
N ARG A 151 10.69 -9.09 5.79
CA ARG A 151 10.77 -9.53 7.18
C ARG A 151 12.21 -9.46 7.66
N THR A 152 12.41 -8.88 8.84
CA THR A 152 13.71 -8.76 9.50
C THR A 152 13.63 -9.35 10.90
N GLY A 153 14.76 -9.43 11.61
CA GLY A 153 14.79 -9.82 13.04
C GLY A 153 13.97 -8.88 13.93
N ASP A 154 13.76 -7.61 13.50
CA ASP A 154 12.98 -6.59 14.21
C ASP A 154 11.54 -6.45 13.66
N GLY A 155 11.05 -7.45 12.92
CA GLY A 155 9.72 -7.45 12.29
C GLY A 155 9.73 -6.93 10.85
N TRP A 156 8.56 -6.60 10.35
CA TRP A 156 8.37 -6.13 8.97
C TRP A 156 8.90 -4.72 8.77
N LYS A 157 9.58 -4.49 7.62
CA LYS A 157 10.12 -3.18 7.22
C LYS A 157 9.74 -2.86 5.78
N ILE A 158 9.42 -1.58 5.53
CA ILE A 158 9.15 -1.07 4.17
C ILE A 158 10.48 -0.91 3.43
N ALA A 159 10.63 -1.58 2.30
CA ALA A 159 11.83 -1.58 1.46
C ALA A 159 11.70 -0.70 0.21
N ALA A 160 10.48 -0.43 -0.25
CA ALA A 160 10.20 0.47 -1.36
C ALA A 160 8.78 1.01 -1.26
N VAL A 161 8.59 2.26 -1.70
CA VAL A 161 7.29 2.93 -1.83
C VAL A 161 7.19 3.60 -3.19
N VAL A 162 6.12 3.29 -3.92
CA VAL A 162 5.77 3.97 -5.18
C VAL A 162 4.27 4.26 -5.15
N TRP A 163 3.90 5.49 -5.47
CA TRP A 163 2.49 5.86 -5.49
C TRP A 163 2.13 6.73 -6.70
N SER A 164 0.87 6.64 -7.15
CA SER A 164 0.30 7.61 -8.08
C SER A 164 -0.34 8.75 -7.29
N ALA A 165 -0.31 9.97 -7.81
CA ALA A 165 -0.96 11.09 -7.16
C ALA A 165 -1.74 11.98 -8.15
N GLU A 166 -3.00 12.23 -7.82
CA GLU A 166 -3.78 13.32 -8.34
C GLU A 166 -3.79 14.44 -7.31
N GLU A 167 -3.27 15.59 -7.68
CA GLU A 167 -3.36 16.81 -6.87
C GLU A 167 -4.75 17.44 -7.00
N ASN A 168 -5.32 17.92 -5.89
CA ASN A 168 -6.64 18.52 -5.92
C ASN A 168 -6.65 19.77 -6.83
N PRO A 169 -7.48 19.80 -7.87
CA PRO A 169 -7.59 20.96 -8.77
C PRO A 169 -8.21 22.19 -8.11
N GLN A 170 -8.92 22.00 -7.01
CA GLN A 170 -9.48 23.10 -6.22
C GLN A 170 -8.47 23.45 -5.11
N GLY A 171 -8.11 24.72 -4.99
CA GLY A 171 -7.25 25.17 -3.90
C GLY A 171 -7.91 24.99 -2.52
N PRO A 172 -7.13 25.07 -1.43
CA PRO A 172 -7.66 25.05 -0.06
C PRO A 172 -8.50 26.27 0.26
#